data_0eb329a42095e85bc24af854783d91a9
#
_entry.id   0eb329a42095e85bc24af854783d91a9
#
_cell.length_a   1.000
_cell.length_b   1.000
_cell.length_c   1.000
_cell.angle_alpha   90.00
_cell.angle_beta   90.00
_cell.angle_gamma   90.00
#
_symmetry.space_group_name_H-M   'P 1'
#
loop_
_entity.id
_entity.type
_entity.pdbx_description
1 polymer ?
#
loop_
_entity_poly.entity_id
_entity_poly.type
_entity_poly.pdbx_seq_one_letter_code
_entity_poly.pdbx_strand_id
1 'polypeptide(L)'
;GHADLDPDVRDVLNALTGPAPEPAPIRLPEAWTPRTSPDRYLQQVRAILERIQRGDIYELNYCVERWCNAPGLDPLALFARLLQPTGAAHAAYFRRGYFHAVCMSPERFLRVEAGRMRTQPIKGTRPRHGDPAADDRMRAELAADAKDRAENIMAVDVARNDLGRVAVPGS
;
A
#
# COMPACT_ATOMS: atom_id res chain seq x y z
N GLY A 1 -1.84 -27.86 14.09
CA GLY A 1 -2.37 -26.91 15.06
C GLY A 1 -1.34 -25.82 15.35
N HIS A 2 -1.75 -24.67 15.90
CA HIS A 2 -0.87 -23.52 16.18
C HIS A 2 0.11 -23.75 17.36
N ALA A 3 0.22 -24.97 17.89
CA ALA A 3 1.01 -25.28 19.08
C ALA A 3 2.54 -25.20 18.87
N ASP A 4 3.00 -25.39 17.62
CA ASP A 4 4.42 -25.43 17.27
C ASP A 4 4.95 -24.12 16.68
N LEU A 5 4.14 -23.04 16.74
CA LEU A 5 4.58 -21.75 16.24
C LEU A 5 5.43 -21.02 17.28
N ASP A 6 6.41 -20.27 16.78
CA ASP A 6 7.17 -19.31 17.56
C ASP A 6 6.22 -18.47 18.43
N PRO A 7 6.50 -18.25 19.72
CA PRO A 7 5.67 -17.46 20.62
C PRO A 7 5.26 -16.10 20.04
N ASP A 8 6.21 -15.39 19.40
CA ASP A 8 5.97 -14.10 18.75
C ASP A 8 4.93 -14.21 17.60
N VAL A 9 4.98 -15.30 16.82
CA VAL A 9 4.01 -15.56 15.74
C VAL A 9 2.65 -15.90 16.31
N ARG A 10 2.60 -16.64 17.40
CA ARG A 10 1.36 -16.99 18.10
C ARG A 10 0.66 -15.75 18.65
N ASP A 11 1.42 -14.84 19.26
CA ASP A 11 0.89 -13.60 19.82
C ASP A 11 0.32 -12.68 18.73
N VAL A 12 0.99 -12.60 17.57
CA VAL A 12 0.48 -11.89 16.40
C VAL A 12 -0.83 -12.53 15.91
N LEU A 13 -0.88 -13.86 15.78
CA LEU A 13 -2.08 -14.55 15.33
C LEU A 13 -3.24 -14.36 16.33
N ASN A 14 -2.98 -14.44 17.63
CA ASN A 14 -3.97 -14.19 18.65
C ASN A 14 -4.48 -12.74 18.61
N ALA A 15 -3.61 -11.76 18.38
CA ALA A 15 -3.99 -10.36 18.21
C ALA A 15 -4.84 -10.11 16.95
N LEU A 16 -4.64 -10.92 15.90
CA LEU A 16 -5.38 -10.81 14.64
C LEU A 16 -6.72 -11.59 14.64
N THR A 17 -6.81 -12.66 15.42
CA THR A 17 -7.96 -13.57 15.41
C THR A 17 -8.83 -13.49 16.68
N GLY A 18 -8.29 -12.92 17.75
CA GLY A 18 -9.02 -12.69 19.01
C GLY A 18 -9.97 -11.50 18.94
N PRO A 19 -10.86 -11.35 19.94
CA PRO A 19 -11.57 -10.10 20.11
C PRO A 19 -10.52 -9.01 20.27
N ALA A 20 -10.56 -8.00 19.38
CA ALA A 20 -9.60 -6.91 19.42
C ALA A 20 -9.60 -6.29 20.83
N PRO A 21 -8.48 -6.34 21.57
CA PRO A 21 -8.41 -5.59 22.81
C PRO A 21 -8.70 -4.12 22.46
N GLU A 22 -9.42 -3.42 23.35
CA GLU A 22 -9.56 -1.98 23.17
C GLU A 22 -8.15 -1.39 23.03
N PRO A 23 -7.82 -0.81 21.87
CA PRO A 23 -6.47 -0.37 21.64
C PRO A 23 -6.13 0.73 22.63
N ALA A 24 -5.08 0.53 23.42
CA ALA A 24 -4.55 1.56 24.29
C ALA A 24 -4.40 2.87 23.46
N PRO A 25 -4.70 4.02 24.04
CA PRO A 25 -4.62 5.29 23.30
C PRO A 25 -3.19 5.49 22.78
N ILE A 26 -3.02 5.36 21.48
CA ILE A 26 -1.75 5.62 20.81
C ILE A 26 -1.62 7.13 20.68
N ARG A 27 -0.65 7.70 21.36
CA ARG A 27 -0.27 9.11 21.19
C ARG A 27 0.82 9.19 20.13
N LEU A 28 0.44 9.63 18.94
CA LEU A 28 1.41 10.00 17.92
C LEU A 28 1.85 11.46 18.16
N PRO A 29 3.11 11.81 17.88
CA PRO A 29 3.57 13.19 17.94
C PRO A 29 2.74 14.08 17.01
N GLU A 30 2.47 15.31 17.43
CA GLU A 30 1.73 16.29 16.61
C GLU A 30 2.54 16.74 15.38
N ALA A 31 3.87 16.75 15.51
CA ALA A 31 4.76 17.22 14.45
C ALA A 31 5.54 16.07 13.80
N TRP A 32 5.51 16.04 12.49
CA TRP A 32 6.26 15.12 11.65
C TRP A 32 7.26 15.87 10.79
N THR A 33 8.52 15.48 10.86
CA THR A 33 9.60 16.12 10.10
C THR A 33 9.72 15.45 8.71
N PRO A 34 9.59 16.20 7.61
CA PRO A 34 9.83 15.65 6.28
C PRO A 34 11.33 15.44 6.07
N ARG A 35 11.73 14.32 5.47
CA ARG A 35 13.13 14.08 5.06
C ARG A 35 13.52 14.85 3.81
N THR A 36 12.54 15.22 3.00
CA THR A 36 12.74 15.98 1.77
C THR A 36 12.13 17.36 1.96
N SER A 37 12.93 18.42 1.81
CA SER A 37 12.41 19.80 1.84
C SER A 37 11.47 20.08 0.65
N PRO A 38 10.56 21.05 0.76
CA PRO A 38 9.68 21.44 -0.37
C PRO A 38 10.46 21.80 -1.63
N ASP A 39 11.54 22.56 -1.52
CA ASP A 39 12.35 22.96 -2.67
C ASP A 39 13.05 21.77 -3.33
N ARG A 40 13.56 20.83 -2.52
CA ARG A 40 14.16 19.60 -3.02
C ARG A 40 13.13 18.73 -3.71
N TYR A 41 11.91 18.63 -3.16
CA TYR A 41 10.80 17.94 -3.79
C TYR A 41 10.50 18.50 -5.18
N LEU A 42 10.31 19.82 -5.29
CA LEU A 42 10.02 20.49 -6.56
C LEU A 42 11.13 20.29 -7.58
N GLN A 43 12.39 20.41 -7.16
CA GLN A 43 13.54 20.15 -8.03
C GLN A 43 13.53 18.74 -8.60
N GLN A 44 13.28 17.74 -7.75
CA GLN A 44 13.27 16.33 -8.17
C GLN A 44 12.07 16.01 -9.07
N VAL A 45 10.89 16.56 -8.77
CA VAL A 45 9.71 16.39 -9.65
C VAL A 45 9.96 16.99 -11.04
N ARG A 46 10.57 18.17 -11.14
CA ARG A 46 10.95 18.76 -12.44
C ARG A 46 11.89 17.85 -13.22
N ALA A 47 12.93 17.31 -12.58
CA ALA A 47 13.86 16.39 -13.22
C ALA A 47 13.18 15.07 -13.67
N ILE A 48 12.20 14.57 -12.91
CA ILE A 48 11.40 13.41 -13.30
C ILE A 48 10.54 13.72 -14.52
N LEU A 49 9.86 14.86 -14.55
CA LEU A 49 9.02 15.28 -15.67
C LEU A 49 9.85 15.42 -16.96
N GLU A 50 11.08 15.97 -16.89
CA GLU A 50 12.00 16.04 -18.02
C GLU A 50 12.36 14.64 -18.55
N ARG A 51 12.55 13.64 -17.69
CA ARG A 51 12.82 12.25 -18.09
C ARG A 51 11.61 11.61 -18.75
N ILE A 52 10.40 11.86 -18.22
CA ILE A 52 9.15 11.40 -18.84
C ILE A 52 9.00 12.01 -20.24
N GLN A 53 9.23 13.32 -20.41
CA GLN A 53 9.12 13.99 -21.69
C GLN A 53 10.14 13.48 -22.74
N ARG A 54 11.32 13.03 -22.29
CA ARG A 54 12.32 12.41 -23.15
C ARG A 54 12.05 10.95 -23.48
N GLY A 55 11.06 10.34 -22.83
CA GLY A 55 10.74 8.92 -22.99
C GLY A 55 11.67 7.97 -22.23
N ASP A 56 12.50 8.49 -21.30
CA ASP A 56 13.39 7.66 -20.47
C ASP A 56 12.59 6.75 -19.52
N ILE A 57 11.44 7.21 -19.05
CA ILE A 57 10.51 6.52 -18.17
C ILE A 57 9.06 6.92 -18.52
N TYR A 58 8.08 6.07 -18.21
CA TYR A 58 6.66 6.35 -18.43
C TYR A 58 6.00 6.99 -17.21
N GLU A 59 6.29 6.44 -16.05
CA GLU A 59 5.67 6.79 -14.76
C GLU A 59 6.70 6.60 -13.65
N LEU A 60 6.59 7.39 -12.58
CA LEU A 60 7.38 7.22 -11.38
C LEU A 60 6.59 7.63 -10.15
N ASN A 61 6.51 6.74 -9.15
CA ASN A 61 5.96 7.04 -7.84
C ASN A 61 7.04 7.66 -6.96
N TYR A 62 7.01 8.99 -6.80
CA TYR A 62 7.95 9.71 -5.97
C TYR A 62 7.51 9.71 -4.51
N CYS A 63 8.13 8.86 -3.70
CA CYS A 63 7.81 8.73 -2.29
C CYS A 63 8.45 9.82 -1.44
N VAL A 64 7.69 10.41 -0.53
CA VAL A 64 8.16 11.38 0.46
C VAL A 64 8.04 10.76 1.85
N GLU A 65 9.17 10.70 2.56
CA GLU A 65 9.23 10.21 3.93
C GLU A 65 9.01 11.32 4.93
N ARG A 66 8.21 11.05 5.95
CA ARG A 66 8.09 11.85 7.17
C ARG A 66 8.43 10.98 8.37
N TRP A 67 9.12 11.53 9.32
CA TRP A 67 9.51 10.82 10.53
C TRP A 67 9.19 11.61 11.79
N CYS A 68 9.04 10.91 12.88
CA CYS A 68 8.89 11.48 14.21
C CYS A 68 9.55 10.57 15.23
N ASN A 69 9.88 11.11 16.40
CA ASN A 69 10.27 10.31 17.54
C ASN A 69 9.02 9.94 18.34
N ALA A 70 8.78 8.66 18.55
CA ALA A 70 7.61 8.14 19.24
C ALA A 70 8.03 7.09 20.29
N PRO A 71 8.69 7.54 21.39
CA PRO A 71 9.16 6.63 22.44
C PRO A 71 7.97 5.89 23.06
N GLY A 72 8.12 4.58 23.25
CA GLY A 72 7.07 3.74 23.83
C GLY A 72 5.92 3.37 22.87
N LEU A 73 6.00 3.71 21.59
CA LEU A 73 5.04 3.27 20.61
C LEU A 73 5.13 1.74 20.45
N ASP A 74 4.02 1.04 20.64
CA ASP A 74 3.87 -0.36 20.27
C ASP A 74 3.45 -0.47 18.79
N PRO A 75 4.33 -0.99 17.90
CA PRO A 75 4.01 -1.09 16.48
C PRO A 75 2.90 -2.10 16.15
N LEU A 76 2.71 -3.15 16.97
CA LEU A 76 1.64 -4.11 16.78
C LEU A 76 0.28 -3.51 17.17
N ALA A 77 0.23 -2.79 18.27
CA ALA A 77 -0.97 -2.05 18.67
C ALA A 77 -1.34 -0.99 17.61
N LEU A 78 -0.34 -0.30 17.03
CA LEU A 78 -0.56 0.62 15.92
C LEU A 78 -1.17 -0.09 14.71
N PHE A 79 -0.62 -1.25 14.32
CA PHE A 79 -1.16 -2.05 13.22
C PHE A 79 -2.62 -2.44 13.47
N ALA A 80 -2.93 -3.00 14.63
CA ALA A 80 -4.29 -3.40 14.99
C ALA A 80 -5.28 -2.23 14.96
N ARG A 81 -4.85 -1.06 15.46
CA ARG A 81 -5.68 0.16 15.45
C ARG A 81 -5.94 0.71 14.06
N LEU A 82 -4.96 0.63 13.14
CA LEU A 82 -5.12 1.11 11.78
C LEU A 82 -5.94 0.15 10.91
N LEU A 83 -5.91 -1.14 11.20
CA LEU A 83 -6.58 -2.17 10.42
C LEU A 83 -8.11 -1.99 10.39
N GLN A 84 -8.71 -1.71 11.54
CA GLN A 84 -10.17 -1.59 11.68
C GLN A 84 -10.76 -0.45 10.83
N PRO A 85 -10.31 0.82 10.96
CA PRO A 85 -10.90 1.92 10.21
C PRO A 85 -10.55 1.92 8.73
N THR A 86 -9.40 1.35 8.34
CA THR A 86 -8.96 1.34 6.94
C THR A 86 -9.58 0.22 6.13
N GLY A 87 -9.91 -0.91 6.75
CA GLY A 87 -10.36 -2.11 6.04
C GLY A 87 -9.40 -2.55 4.94
N ALA A 88 -8.09 -2.27 5.10
CA ALA A 88 -7.10 -2.46 4.05
C ALA A 88 -6.96 -3.93 3.67
N ALA A 89 -7.31 -4.25 2.42
CA ALA A 89 -7.40 -5.62 1.92
C ALA A 89 -6.04 -6.35 1.90
N HIS A 90 -4.94 -5.60 1.86
CA HIS A 90 -3.57 -6.11 1.83
C HIS A 90 -2.72 -5.50 2.95
N ALA A 91 -3.33 -5.37 4.13
CA ALA A 91 -2.60 -4.96 5.32
C ALA A 91 -1.54 -6.00 5.68
N ALA A 92 -0.39 -5.55 6.16
CA ALA A 92 0.70 -6.41 6.58
C ALA A 92 1.46 -5.81 7.78
N TYR A 93 1.83 -6.69 8.69
CA TYR A 93 2.77 -6.39 9.77
C TYR A 93 4.01 -7.26 9.60
N PHE A 94 5.17 -6.64 9.63
CA PHE A 94 6.44 -7.34 9.53
C PHE A 94 7.36 -6.93 10.69
N ARG A 95 8.07 -7.91 11.28
CA ARG A 95 9.06 -7.68 12.33
C ARG A 95 10.33 -8.46 12.03
N ARG A 96 11.46 -7.78 12.20
CA ARG A 96 12.79 -8.39 12.18
C ARG A 96 13.68 -7.72 13.24
N GLY A 97 13.88 -8.40 14.36
CA GLY A 97 14.56 -7.82 15.51
C GLY A 97 13.81 -6.58 16.02
N TYR A 98 14.48 -5.44 16.00
CA TYR A 98 13.92 -4.14 16.42
C TYR A 98 13.24 -3.37 15.28
N PHE A 99 13.35 -3.85 14.07
CA PHE A 99 12.68 -3.24 12.91
C PHE A 99 11.26 -3.77 12.78
N HIS A 100 10.31 -2.84 12.62
CA HIS A 100 8.90 -3.13 12.39
C HIS A 100 8.42 -2.38 11.15
N ALA A 101 7.60 -3.02 10.33
CA ALA A 101 6.89 -2.38 9.25
C ALA A 101 5.39 -2.61 9.39
N VAL A 102 4.63 -1.54 9.32
CA VAL A 102 3.15 -1.54 9.33
C VAL A 102 2.69 -1.04 7.98
N CYS A 103 1.92 -1.85 7.28
CA CYS A 103 1.42 -1.54 5.95
C CYS A 103 -0.11 -1.64 5.92
N MET A 104 -0.77 -0.61 5.38
CA MET A 104 -2.21 -0.57 5.12
C MET A 104 -2.43 -0.39 3.62
N SER A 105 -2.05 -1.40 2.82
CA SER A 105 -2.15 -1.33 1.36
C SER A 105 -3.54 -1.68 0.85
N PRO A 106 -4.11 -0.88 -0.06
CA PRO A 106 -5.32 -1.24 -0.79
C PRO A 106 -5.02 -2.16 -2.00
N GLU A 107 -3.75 -2.27 -2.38
CA GLU A 107 -3.31 -2.88 -3.64
C GLU A 107 -2.53 -4.18 -3.40
N ARG A 108 -2.81 -5.20 -4.22
CA ARG A 108 -2.08 -6.46 -4.22
C ARG A 108 -0.78 -6.32 -5.03
N PHE A 109 0.36 -6.40 -4.36
CA PHE A 109 1.64 -6.47 -5.04
C PHE A 109 1.83 -7.80 -5.77
N LEU A 110 1.83 -8.92 -5.04
CA LEU A 110 2.03 -10.24 -5.61
C LEU A 110 1.35 -11.31 -4.73
N ARG A 111 0.71 -12.28 -5.39
CA ARG A 111 0.27 -13.54 -4.79
C ARG A 111 0.85 -14.70 -5.57
N VAL A 112 1.47 -15.64 -4.87
CA VAL A 112 1.95 -16.90 -5.44
C VAL A 112 1.19 -18.04 -4.76
N GLU A 113 0.44 -18.82 -5.55
CA GLU A 113 -0.39 -19.92 -5.03
C GLU A 113 -0.50 -21.02 -6.07
N ALA A 114 -0.25 -22.25 -5.67
CA ALA A 114 -0.32 -23.45 -6.53
C ALA A 114 0.41 -23.26 -7.89
N GLY A 115 1.62 -22.68 -7.84
CA GLY A 115 2.43 -22.43 -9.04
C GLY A 115 1.94 -21.30 -9.95
N ARG A 116 0.92 -20.54 -9.52
CA ARG A 116 0.41 -19.38 -10.26
C ARG A 116 0.80 -18.08 -9.56
N MET A 117 1.20 -17.09 -10.34
CA MET A 117 1.48 -15.72 -9.87
C MET A 117 0.36 -14.79 -10.31
N ARG A 118 -0.03 -13.87 -9.41
CA ARG A 118 -1.03 -12.84 -9.67
C ARG A 118 -0.57 -11.52 -9.08
N THR A 119 -0.61 -10.47 -9.88
CA THR A 119 -0.55 -9.07 -9.45
C THR A 119 -1.84 -8.37 -9.87
N GLN A 120 -2.22 -7.30 -9.16
CA GLN A 120 -3.46 -6.56 -9.43
C GLN A 120 -3.18 -5.07 -9.25
N PRO A 121 -2.46 -4.44 -10.19
CA PRO A 121 -2.23 -3.00 -10.14
C PRO A 121 -3.55 -2.25 -10.28
N ILE A 122 -3.70 -1.17 -9.52
CA ILE A 122 -4.86 -0.27 -9.56
C ILE A 122 -4.40 1.15 -9.81
N LYS A 123 -5.14 1.86 -10.63
CA LYS A 123 -4.96 3.28 -10.91
C LYS A 123 -6.31 3.98 -10.95
N GLY A 124 -6.31 5.27 -10.62
CA GLY A 124 -7.52 6.05 -10.51
C GLY A 124 -8.26 5.86 -9.19
N THR A 125 -8.86 6.92 -8.70
CA THR A 125 -9.60 6.92 -7.43
C THR A 125 -10.77 7.89 -7.51
N ARG A 126 -11.92 7.49 -6.98
CA ARG A 126 -13.09 8.37 -6.79
C ARG A 126 -13.62 8.20 -5.37
N PRO A 127 -14.19 9.24 -4.77
CA PRO A 127 -14.83 9.12 -3.47
C PRO A 127 -16.01 8.16 -3.51
N ARG A 128 -16.24 7.44 -2.43
CA ARG A 128 -17.45 6.64 -2.23
C ARG A 128 -18.56 7.51 -1.68
N HIS A 129 -19.79 7.23 -2.10
CA HIS A 129 -20.99 7.93 -1.62
C HIS A 129 -21.90 7.00 -0.82
N GLY A 130 -22.58 7.55 0.19
CA GLY A 130 -23.56 6.81 0.97
C GLY A 130 -24.86 6.54 0.19
N ASP A 131 -25.20 7.39 -0.80
CA ASP A 131 -26.30 7.16 -1.73
C ASP A 131 -25.84 6.19 -2.84
N PRO A 132 -26.52 5.04 -3.02
CA PRO A 132 -26.15 4.06 -4.03
C PRO A 132 -26.12 4.60 -5.46
N ALA A 133 -27.07 5.44 -5.83
CA ALA A 133 -27.13 6.03 -7.18
C ALA A 133 -25.98 6.99 -7.44
N ALA A 134 -25.56 7.75 -6.45
CA ALA A 134 -24.36 8.60 -6.54
C ALA A 134 -23.08 7.76 -6.61
N ASP A 135 -22.98 6.69 -5.84
CA ASP A 135 -21.82 5.78 -5.86
C ASP A 135 -21.68 5.08 -7.22
N ASP A 136 -22.79 4.64 -7.83
CA ASP A 136 -22.77 4.04 -9.17
C ASP A 136 -22.37 5.04 -10.25
N ARG A 137 -22.77 6.32 -10.15
CA ARG A 137 -22.27 7.37 -11.05
C ARG A 137 -20.76 7.55 -10.93
N MET A 138 -20.20 7.63 -9.70
CA MET A 138 -18.75 7.73 -9.49
C MET A 138 -17.99 6.54 -10.07
N ARG A 139 -18.55 5.33 -9.95
CA ARG A 139 -18.00 4.11 -10.56
C ARG A 139 -17.99 4.21 -12.09
N ALA A 140 -19.08 4.66 -12.67
CA ALA A 140 -19.18 4.83 -14.12
C ALA A 140 -18.21 5.91 -14.63
N GLU A 141 -18.09 7.04 -13.94
CA GLU A 141 -17.11 8.09 -14.26
C GLU A 141 -15.68 7.57 -14.20
N LEU A 142 -15.29 6.84 -13.14
CA LEU A 142 -13.96 6.25 -13.02
C LEU A 142 -13.68 5.28 -14.18
N ALA A 143 -14.64 4.43 -14.52
CA ALA A 143 -14.49 3.46 -15.60
C ALA A 143 -14.39 4.11 -17.00
N ALA A 144 -14.98 5.30 -17.18
CA ALA A 144 -14.97 6.05 -18.43
C ALA A 144 -13.80 7.03 -18.56
N ASP A 145 -13.09 7.35 -17.47
CA ASP A 145 -12.01 8.33 -17.46
C ASP A 145 -10.84 7.84 -18.33
N ALA A 146 -10.55 8.58 -19.40
CA ALA A 146 -9.54 8.20 -20.37
C ALA A 146 -8.12 8.23 -19.79
N LYS A 147 -7.82 9.19 -18.90
CA LYS A 147 -6.52 9.31 -18.25
C LYS A 147 -6.28 8.15 -17.28
N ASP A 148 -7.24 7.90 -16.38
CA ASP A 148 -7.12 6.82 -15.40
C ASP A 148 -7.02 5.44 -16.09
N ARG A 149 -7.75 5.24 -17.19
CA ARG A 149 -7.64 4.04 -18.02
C ARG A 149 -6.26 3.88 -18.66
N ALA A 150 -5.70 4.96 -19.24
CA ALA A 150 -4.38 4.93 -19.85
C ALA A 150 -3.29 4.61 -18.81
N GLU A 151 -3.34 5.23 -17.64
CA GLU A 151 -2.43 4.95 -16.53
C GLU A 151 -2.55 3.49 -16.05
N ASN A 152 -3.78 2.96 -15.94
CA ASN A 152 -3.99 1.57 -15.56
C ASN A 152 -3.45 0.58 -16.60
N ILE A 153 -3.64 0.85 -17.89
CA ILE A 153 -3.09 0.02 -18.97
C ILE A 153 -1.56 0.00 -18.91
N MET A 154 -0.91 1.15 -18.70
CA MET A 154 0.54 1.23 -18.54
C MET A 154 1.02 0.40 -17.34
N ALA A 155 0.38 0.53 -16.18
CA ALA A 155 0.74 -0.23 -14.99
C ALA A 155 0.57 -1.75 -15.19
N VAL A 156 -0.50 -2.16 -15.84
CA VAL A 156 -0.75 -3.58 -16.18
C VAL A 156 0.29 -4.10 -17.15
N ASP A 157 0.70 -3.31 -18.15
CA ASP A 157 1.70 -3.74 -19.14
C ASP A 157 3.08 -3.93 -18.52
N VAL A 158 3.51 -3.02 -17.63
CA VAL A 158 4.74 -3.18 -16.85
C VAL A 158 4.67 -4.43 -15.98
N ALA A 159 3.58 -4.62 -15.24
CA ALA A 159 3.39 -5.79 -14.38
C ALA A 159 3.39 -7.11 -15.18
N ARG A 160 2.77 -7.13 -16.37
CA ARG A 160 2.80 -8.25 -17.30
C ARG A 160 4.22 -8.57 -17.74
N ASN A 161 4.99 -7.55 -18.12
CA ASN A 161 6.39 -7.71 -18.53
C ASN A 161 7.24 -8.28 -17.38
N ASP A 162 7.08 -7.78 -16.17
CA ASP A 162 7.85 -8.24 -14.99
C ASP A 162 7.51 -9.69 -14.63
N LEU A 163 6.23 -10.06 -14.62
CA LEU A 163 5.81 -11.45 -14.44
C LEU A 163 6.33 -12.36 -15.55
N GLY A 164 6.33 -11.90 -16.79
CA GLY A 164 6.80 -12.64 -17.95
C GLY A 164 8.30 -13.01 -17.89
N ARG A 165 9.10 -12.31 -17.10
CA ARG A 165 10.53 -12.62 -16.90
C ARG A 165 10.76 -13.86 -16.01
N VAL A 166 9.77 -14.26 -15.22
CA VAL A 166 9.85 -15.38 -14.27
C VAL A 166 8.79 -16.44 -14.47
N ALA A 167 7.79 -16.18 -15.32
CA ALA A 167 6.74 -17.11 -15.67
C ALA A 167 7.18 -18.06 -16.79
N VAL A 168 6.51 -19.21 -16.89
CA VAL A 168 6.69 -20.11 -18.03
C VAL A 168 6.17 -19.43 -19.30
N PRO A 169 6.92 -19.40 -20.42
CA PRO A 169 6.46 -18.80 -21.65
C PRO A 169 5.10 -19.37 -22.11
N GLY A 170 4.15 -18.48 -22.40
CA GLY A 170 2.81 -18.85 -22.86
C GLY A 170 1.80 -19.19 -21.75
N SER A 171 2.16 -19.00 -20.47
CA SER A 171 1.28 -19.25 -19.32
C SER A 171 0.38 -18.05 -18.98
#